data_7b06a2bc433f61d02ccc198a0fad7273
#
_entry.id   7b06a2bc433f61d02ccc198a0fad7273
#
_cell.length_a   1.000
_cell.length_b   1.000
_cell.length_c   1.000
_cell.angle_alpha   90.00
_cell.angle_beta   90.00
_cell.angle_gamma   90.00
#
_symmetry.space_group_name_H-M   'P 1'
#
loop_
_entity.id
_entity.type
_entity.pdbx_description
1 polymer ?
#
loop_
_entity_poly.entity_id
_entity_poly.type
_entity_poly.pdbx_seq_one_letter_code
_entity_poly.pdbx_strand_id
1 'polypeptide(L)'
;MAIAKTDAKTDTKTENLKKLSQVCKATVLSLLLCICTLALSAPAWATVQIKLTNVIYEPCTGDAGKNMVLGGGVMSAKCYMIKGETNNPSGKVVYNADIFGRIYDANGNDAMPERARLGAVEEIPAGHSDFQIMVAIPAEQPEPLELKQFKASGFAGKVRR
;
A
#
# COMPACT_ATOMS: atom_id res chain seq x y z
N MET A 1 20.13 -77.88 31.50
CA MET A 1 18.86 -77.17 31.27
C MET A 1 19.06 -75.74 31.54
N ALA A 2 19.55 -74.98 30.58
CA ALA A 2 19.65 -73.48 30.69
C ALA A 2 20.10 -72.93 29.30
N ILE A 3 19.22 -72.76 28.37
CA ILE A 3 19.42 -71.84 27.20
C ILE A 3 18.03 -71.33 26.77
N ALA A 4 17.63 -70.18 27.18
CA ALA A 4 16.58 -69.38 26.50
C ALA A 4 16.36 -68.04 27.28
N LYS A 5 17.26 -67.10 27.16
CA LYS A 5 16.99 -65.74 27.65
C LYS A 5 17.80 -64.62 26.96
N THR A 6 18.25 -64.80 25.74
CA THR A 6 19.12 -63.80 25.10
C THR A 6 18.49 -63.13 23.87
N ASP A 7 17.43 -63.66 23.28
CA ASP A 7 16.92 -63.19 21.99
C ASP A 7 15.92 -62.05 22.09
N ALA A 8 15.22 -61.84 23.20
CA ALA A 8 14.17 -60.81 23.35
C ALA A 8 14.69 -59.38 23.47
N LYS A 9 15.97 -59.19 23.80
CA LYS A 9 16.55 -57.85 24.04
C LYS A 9 17.09 -57.20 22.76
N THR A 10 17.35 -57.98 21.72
CA THR A 10 17.93 -57.54 20.45
C THR A 10 16.85 -56.99 19.52
N ASP A 11 15.66 -57.56 19.55
CA ASP A 11 14.53 -57.15 18.69
C ASP A 11 13.96 -55.78 19.04
N THR A 12 13.85 -55.46 20.34
CA THR A 12 13.35 -54.16 20.79
C THR A 12 14.27 -52.98 20.43
N LYS A 13 15.58 -53.22 20.36
CA LYS A 13 16.57 -52.20 20.02
C LYS A 13 16.55 -51.85 18.54
N THR A 14 16.36 -52.87 17.67
CA THR A 14 16.26 -52.67 16.22
C THR A 14 14.95 -52.01 15.81
N GLU A 15 13.84 -52.30 16.51
CA GLU A 15 12.55 -51.70 16.25
C GLU A 15 12.53 -50.20 16.64
N ASN A 16 13.14 -49.86 17.76
CA ASN A 16 13.29 -48.45 18.19
C ASN A 16 14.19 -47.66 17.26
N LEU A 17 15.25 -48.22 16.72
CA LEU A 17 16.11 -47.59 15.72
C LEU A 17 15.37 -47.33 14.39
N LYS A 18 14.53 -48.28 13.94
CA LYS A 18 13.69 -48.09 12.75
C LYS A 18 12.65 -46.99 12.94
N LYS A 19 11.98 -46.95 14.09
CA LYS A 19 11.02 -45.86 14.45
C LYS A 19 11.69 -44.48 14.51
N LEU A 20 12.88 -44.42 15.11
CA LEU A 20 13.66 -43.18 15.16
C LEU A 20 14.07 -42.67 13.77
N SER A 21 14.49 -43.58 12.87
CA SER A 21 14.83 -43.28 11.48
C SER A 21 13.62 -42.81 10.69
N GLN A 22 12.44 -43.37 10.91
CA GLN A 22 11.20 -42.93 10.24
C GLN A 22 10.76 -41.55 10.72
N VAL A 23 10.84 -41.27 12.02
CA VAL A 23 10.53 -39.94 12.57
C VAL A 23 11.49 -38.86 12.03
N CYS A 24 12.79 -39.20 11.96
CA CYS A 24 13.79 -38.28 11.42
C CYS A 24 13.56 -37.97 9.92
N LYS A 25 13.16 -38.96 9.13
CA LYS A 25 12.81 -38.76 7.70
C LYS A 25 11.55 -37.92 7.54
N ALA A 26 10.53 -38.12 8.37
CA ALA A 26 9.31 -37.36 8.33
C ALA A 26 9.54 -35.87 8.72
N THR A 27 10.38 -35.61 9.72
CA THR A 27 10.71 -34.23 10.13
C THR A 27 11.54 -33.50 9.07
N VAL A 28 12.50 -34.16 8.44
CA VAL A 28 13.30 -33.60 7.34
C VAL A 28 12.42 -33.30 6.12
N LEU A 29 11.51 -34.21 5.77
CA LEU A 29 10.58 -33.99 4.66
C LEU A 29 9.62 -32.81 4.94
N SER A 30 9.10 -32.70 6.16
CA SER A 30 8.24 -31.58 6.58
C SER A 30 8.99 -30.24 6.54
N LEU A 31 10.24 -30.21 6.99
CA LEU A 31 11.08 -29.01 6.94
C LEU A 31 11.37 -28.57 5.49
N LEU A 32 11.66 -29.51 4.61
CA LEU A 32 11.88 -29.27 3.19
C LEU A 32 10.62 -28.72 2.51
N LEU A 33 9.45 -29.26 2.84
CA LEU A 33 8.17 -28.77 2.31
C LEU A 33 7.90 -27.32 2.76
N CYS A 34 8.20 -27.01 4.02
CA CYS A 34 8.04 -25.65 4.58
C CYS A 34 8.97 -24.63 3.90
N ILE A 35 10.22 -25.03 3.61
CA ILE A 35 11.17 -24.18 2.89
C ILE A 35 10.73 -23.95 1.44
N CYS A 36 10.21 -24.98 0.77
CA CYS A 36 9.68 -24.85 -0.59
C CYS A 36 8.47 -23.91 -0.67
N THR A 37 7.57 -23.91 0.30
CA THR A 37 6.42 -23.00 0.31
C THR A 37 6.83 -21.54 0.52
N LEU A 38 7.85 -21.28 1.32
CA LEU A 38 8.41 -19.93 1.51
C LEU A 38 9.15 -19.41 0.26
N ALA A 39 9.78 -20.28 -0.51
CA ALA A 39 10.49 -19.92 -1.73
C ALA A 39 9.56 -19.65 -2.93
N LEU A 40 8.33 -20.17 -2.90
CA LEU A 40 7.32 -20.00 -3.95
C LEU A 40 6.38 -18.83 -3.73
N SER A 41 6.59 -18.00 -2.68
CA SER A 41 5.82 -16.78 -2.50
C SER A 41 6.13 -15.82 -3.66
N ALA A 42 5.25 -15.80 -4.65
CA ALA A 42 5.29 -14.81 -5.73
C ALA A 42 5.30 -13.39 -5.13
N PRO A 43 6.10 -12.46 -5.66
CA PRO A 43 6.05 -11.08 -5.19
C PRO A 43 4.62 -10.58 -5.38
N ALA A 44 3.93 -10.31 -4.29
CA ALA A 44 2.66 -9.60 -4.33
C ALA A 44 2.94 -8.29 -5.07
N TRP A 45 2.13 -7.95 -6.05
CA TRP A 45 2.21 -6.69 -6.81
C TRP A 45 1.97 -5.55 -5.82
N ALA A 46 3.05 -5.17 -5.14
CA ALA A 46 2.98 -4.11 -4.16
C ALA A 46 2.74 -2.78 -4.85
N THR A 47 1.84 -1.99 -4.31
CA THR A 47 1.69 -0.59 -4.71
C THR A 47 3.00 0.14 -4.43
N VAL A 48 3.45 0.93 -5.41
CA VAL A 48 4.63 1.77 -5.25
C VAL A 48 4.25 3.01 -4.47
N GLN A 49 4.98 3.26 -3.38
CA GLN A 49 4.84 4.50 -2.61
C GLN A 49 5.67 5.59 -3.26
N ILE A 50 5.04 6.76 -3.47
CA ILE A 50 5.65 7.93 -4.10
C ILE A 50 5.71 9.04 -3.07
N LYS A 51 6.89 9.61 -2.89
CA LYS A 51 7.06 10.75 -2.01
C LYS A 51 6.59 12.02 -2.72
N LEU A 52 5.81 12.84 -2.03
CA LEU A 52 5.38 14.15 -2.48
C LEU A 52 6.13 15.23 -1.70
N THR A 53 6.58 16.26 -2.40
CA THR A 53 7.31 17.41 -1.84
C THR A 53 6.78 18.71 -2.44
N ASN A 54 7.06 19.83 -1.78
CA ASN A 54 6.70 21.17 -2.25
C ASN A 54 5.21 21.29 -2.61
N VAL A 55 4.34 20.69 -1.79
CA VAL A 55 2.89 20.70 -2.04
C VAL A 55 2.32 22.05 -1.67
N ILE A 56 1.70 22.70 -2.66
CA ILE A 56 1.04 24.02 -2.54
C ILE A 56 -0.38 23.91 -3.08
N TYR A 57 -1.21 24.91 -2.78
CA TYR A 57 -2.52 25.06 -3.37
C TYR A 57 -2.70 26.45 -3.98
N GLU A 58 -3.50 26.52 -5.02
CA GLU A 58 -3.91 27.75 -5.71
C GLU A 58 -5.41 27.68 -6.03
N PRO A 59 -6.15 28.79 -6.02
CA PRO A 59 -7.51 28.80 -6.53
C PRO A 59 -7.54 28.38 -8.01
N CYS A 60 -8.56 27.60 -8.41
CA CYS A 60 -8.74 27.26 -9.82
C CYS A 60 -9.01 28.51 -10.65
N THR A 61 -8.44 28.56 -11.84
CA THR A 61 -8.64 29.68 -12.79
C THR A 61 -9.72 29.31 -13.81
N GLY A 62 -10.37 30.35 -14.38
CA GLY A 62 -11.37 30.20 -15.44
C GLY A 62 -12.70 29.61 -14.94
N ASP A 63 -13.36 28.84 -15.82
CA ASP A 63 -14.70 28.32 -15.55
C ASP A 63 -14.70 27.08 -14.63
N ALA A 64 -13.55 26.43 -14.45
CA ALA A 64 -13.42 25.25 -13.59
C ALA A 64 -13.79 25.50 -12.13
N GLY A 65 -13.63 26.73 -11.64
CA GLY A 65 -13.97 27.13 -10.28
C GLY A 65 -15.39 27.67 -10.08
N LYS A 66 -16.17 27.82 -11.15
CA LYS A 66 -17.51 28.42 -11.09
C LYS A 66 -18.57 27.38 -10.72
N ASN A 67 -19.50 27.79 -9.85
CA ASN A 67 -20.68 27.00 -9.47
C ASN A 67 -20.38 25.57 -9.00
N MET A 68 -19.22 25.36 -8.35
CA MET A 68 -18.85 24.07 -7.83
C MET A 68 -19.68 23.75 -6.59
N VAL A 69 -20.15 22.50 -6.52
CA VAL A 69 -20.98 22.00 -5.41
C VAL A 69 -20.51 20.63 -4.93
N LEU A 70 -20.70 20.36 -3.66
CA LEU A 70 -20.46 19.07 -3.02
C LEU A 70 -21.76 18.44 -2.54
N GLY A 71 -21.72 17.16 -2.16
CA GLY A 71 -22.84 16.47 -1.55
C GLY A 71 -24.09 16.39 -2.45
N GLY A 72 -23.91 16.17 -3.76
CA GLY A 72 -25.04 16.06 -4.68
C GLY A 72 -25.74 17.40 -4.99
N GLY A 73 -25.03 18.51 -4.86
CA GLY A 73 -25.54 19.83 -5.20
C GLY A 73 -26.07 20.65 -4.02
N VAL A 74 -25.90 20.17 -2.79
CA VAL A 74 -26.46 20.81 -1.60
C VAL A 74 -25.52 21.87 -0.99
N MET A 75 -24.21 21.74 -1.17
CA MET A 75 -23.20 22.57 -0.51
C MET A 75 -22.33 23.29 -1.52
N SER A 76 -22.25 24.61 -1.44
CA SER A 76 -21.31 25.41 -2.27
C SER A 76 -19.87 25.02 -1.97
N ALA A 77 -19.04 24.98 -3.00
CA ALA A 77 -17.64 24.65 -2.89
C ALA A 77 -16.72 25.63 -3.63
N LYS A 78 -15.52 25.78 -3.12
CA LYS A 78 -14.41 26.45 -3.80
C LYS A 78 -13.52 25.40 -4.47
N CYS A 79 -13.02 25.72 -5.64
CA CYS A 79 -12.08 24.89 -6.38
C CYS A 79 -10.65 25.30 -6.07
N TYR A 80 -9.81 24.30 -5.73
CA TYR A 80 -8.38 24.49 -5.58
C TYR A 80 -7.59 23.49 -6.44
N MET A 81 -6.53 23.97 -7.05
CA MET A 81 -5.52 23.15 -7.71
C MET A 81 -4.40 22.90 -6.74
N ILE A 82 -4.21 21.64 -6.35
CA ILE A 82 -3.07 21.22 -5.53
C ILE A 82 -1.97 20.77 -6.48
N LYS A 83 -0.80 21.37 -6.32
CA LYS A 83 0.40 21.14 -7.12
C LYS A 83 1.57 20.75 -6.22
N GLY A 84 2.54 20.07 -6.79
CA GLY A 84 3.76 19.70 -6.09
C GLY A 84 4.65 18.80 -6.93
N GLU A 85 5.72 18.31 -6.32
CA GLU A 85 6.69 17.43 -6.95
C GLU A 85 6.51 16.00 -6.45
N THR A 86 6.72 15.05 -7.36
CA THR A 86 6.76 13.61 -7.04
C THR A 86 8.20 13.10 -7.09
N ASN A 87 8.52 12.15 -6.22
CA ASN A 87 9.73 11.36 -6.33
C ASN A 87 9.35 9.88 -6.36
N ASN A 88 9.42 9.29 -7.55
CA ASN A 88 9.13 7.89 -7.81
C ASN A 88 10.42 7.05 -7.83
N PRO A 89 10.73 6.33 -6.75
CA PRO A 89 12.00 5.58 -6.62
C PRO A 89 11.98 4.23 -7.34
N SER A 90 10.87 3.81 -7.94
CA SER A 90 10.70 2.44 -8.46
C SER A 90 11.50 2.15 -9.73
N GLY A 91 12.05 3.19 -10.40
CA GLY A 91 12.72 3.06 -11.69
C GLY A 91 11.78 2.74 -12.85
N LYS A 92 10.46 2.70 -12.64
CA LYS A 92 9.42 2.41 -13.63
C LYS A 92 8.32 3.46 -13.55
N VAL A 93 7.54 3.59 -14.63
CA VAL A 93 6.32 4.41 -14.59
C VAL A 93 5.32 3.78 -13.63
N VAL A 94 4.73 4.59 -12.78
CA VAL A 94 3.65 4.21 -11.87
C VAL A 94 2.33 4.71 -12.44
N TYR A 95 1.36 3.83 -12.52
CA TYR A 95 0.05 4.09 -13.10
C TYR A 95 -1.02 4.20 -12.01
N ASN A 96 -2.03 5.04 -12.30
CA ASN A 96 -3.20 5.25 -11.43
C ASN A 96 -2.78 5.53 -9.98
N ALA A 97 -1.88 6.49 -9.81
CA ALA A 97 -1.40 6.89 -8.50
C ALA A 97 -2.46 7.71 -7.76
N ASP A 98 -3.00 7.15 -6.70
CA ASP A 98 -3.91 7.86 -5.79
C ASP A 98 -3.13 8.81 -4.90
N ILE A 99 -3.61 10.05 -4.80
CA ILE A 99 -3.09 11.08 -3.92
C ILE A 99 -3.93 11.12 -2.66
N PHE A 100 -3.27 10.96 -1.53
CA PHE A 100 -3.85 11.05 -0.19
C PHE A 100 -3.27 12.24 0.56
N GLY A 101 -4.07 12.85 1.41
CA GLY A 101 -3.64 13.97 2.25
C GLY A 101 -4.74 14.45 3.17
N ARG A 102 -4.39 15.40 4.02
CA ARG A 102 -5.33 16.12 4.87
C ARG A 102 -5.21 17.61 4.59
N ILE A 103 -6.34 18.27 4.56
CA ILE A 103 -6.46 19.71 4.33
C ILE A 103 -7.17 20.31 5.55
N TYR A 104 -6.50 21.20 6.23
CA TYR A 104 -7.04 21.88 7.40
C TYR A 104 -7.37 23.33 7.06
N ASP A 105 -8.39 23.87 7.68
CA ASP A 105 -8.75 25.28 7.61
C ASP A 105 -7.87 26.14 8.51
N ALA A 106 -8.06 27.47 8.47
CA ALA A 106 -7.31 28.41 9.31
C ALA A 106 -7.53 28.21 10.82
N ASN A 107 -8.57 27.51 11.23
CA ASN A 107 -8.86 27.19 12.63
C ASN A 107 -8.31 25.81 13.04
N GLY A 108 -7.66 25.10 12.12
CA GLY A 108 -7.13 23.75 12.36
C GLY A 108 -8.17 22.63 12.27
N ASN A 109 -9.36 22.88 11.75
CA ASN A 109 -10.37 21.84 11.50
C ASN A 109 -10.08 21.15 10.17
N ASP A 110 -10.36 19.85 10.09
CA ASP A 110 -10.24 19.10 8.82
C ASP A 110 -11.33 19.57 7.85
N ALA A 111 -10.92 20.19 6.74
CA ALA A 111 -11.84 20.70 5.73
C ALA A 111 -12.56 19.60 4.93
N MET A 112 -12.05 18.35 5.00
CA MET A 112 -12.59 17.19 4.28
C MET A 112 -12.53 15.91 5.13
N PRO A 113 -13.19 15.84 6.29
CA PRO A 113 -13.02 14.77 7.29
C PRO A 113 -13.36 13.38 6.73
N GLU A 114 -14.34 13.30 5.83
CA GLU A 114 -14.80 12.03 5.23
C GLU A 114 -13.92 11.57 4.07
N ARG A 115 -12.91 12.36 3.67
CA ARG A 115 -12.14 12.08 2.45
C ARG A 115 -10.64 12.22 2.67
N ALA A 116 -9.94 11.09 2.71
CA ALA A 116 -8.47 11.07 2.72
C ALA A 116 -7.88 11.00 1.30
N ARG A 117 -8.56 10.36 0.33
CA ARG A 117 -8.18 10.32 -1.08
C ARG A 117 -8.65 11.61 -1.76
N LEU A 118 -7.71 12.42 -2.20
CA LEU A 118 -7.98 13.75 -2.78
C LEU A 118 -8.10 13.72 -4.30
N GLY A 119 -7.42 12.79 -4.97
CA GLY A 119 -7.42 12.66 -6.42
C GLY A 119 -6.55 11.51 -6.89
N ALA A 120 -6.33 11.44 -8.19
CA ALA A 120 -5.42 10.48 -8.82
C ALA A 120 -4.67 11.12 -9.98
N VAL A 121 -3.46 10.62 -10.23
CA VAL A 121 -2.63 10.94 -11.40
C VAL A 121 -2.49 9.68 -12.23
N GLU A 122 -2.78 9.76 -13.54
CA GLU A 122 -2.79 8.57 -14.40
C GLU A 122 -1.42 7.92 -14.53
N GLU A 123 -0.37 8.72 -14.72
CA GLU A 123 0.99 8.26 -14.92
C GLU A 123 1.98 9.16 -14.18
N ILE A 124 2.88 8.54 -13.40
CA ILE A 124 4.01 9.21 -12.75
C ILE A 124 5.30 8.55 -13.24
N PRO A 125 6.13 9.27 -14.02
CA PRO A 125 7.39 8.73 -14.53
C PRO A 125 8.36 8.38 -13.39
N ALA A 126 9.38 7.59 -13.70
CA ALA A 126 10.46 7.30 -12.76
C ALA A 126 11.25 8.57 -12.44
N GLY A 127 11.68 8.71 -11.21
CA GLY A 127 12.44 9.88 -10.73
C GLY A 127 11.53 11.03 -10.32
N HIS A 128 11.94 12.26 -10.63
CA HIS A 128 11.24 13.48 -10.26
C HIS A 128 10.31 13.94 -11.38
N SER A 129 9.09 14.35 -11.02
CA SER A 129 8.15 15.00 -11.92
C SER A 129 7.15 15.84 -11.13
N ASP A 130 6.44 16.72 -11.82
CA ASP A 130 5.38 17.52 -11.22
C ASP A 130 4.05 16.76 -11.23
N PHE A 131 3.19 17.10 -10.30
CA PHE A 131 1.80 16.66 -10.31
C PHE A 131 0.85 17.81 -10.04
N GLN A 132 -0.38 17.65 -10.49
CA GLN A 132 -1.48 18.54 -10.13
C GLN A 132 -2.79 17.74 -10.03
N ILE A 133 -3.60 18.08 -9.04
CA ILE A 133 -4.96 17.56 -8.87
C ILE A 133 -5.92 18.67 -8.52
N MET A 134 -7.17 18.53 -8.92
CA MET A 134 -8.23 19.47 -8.59
C MET A 134 -9.02 18.95 -7.40
N VAL A 135 -9.24 19.80 -6.38
CA VAL A 135 -10.00 19.46 -5.18
C VAL A 135 -11.08 20.50 -4.95
N ALA A 136 -12.28 20.04 -4.64
CA ALA A 136 -13.38 20.88 -4.20
C ALA A 136 -13.47 20.85 -2.67
N ILE A 137 -13.44 22.04 -2.05
CA ILE A 137 -13.53 22.23 -0.59
C ILE A 137 -14.79 23.02 -0.28
N PRO A 138 -15.53 22.72 0.81
CA PRO A 138 -16.71 23.53 1.19
C PRO A 138 -16.37 25.01 1.23
N ALA A 139 -17.24 25.86 0.66
CA ALA A 139 -16.97 27.28 0.51
C ALA A 139 -16.85 28.04 1.85
N GLU A 140 -17.42 27.47 2.92
CA GLU A 140 -17.42 28.04 4.27
C GLU A 140 -16.08 27.86 5.01
N GLN A 141 -15.18 27.04 4.50
CA GLN A 141 -13.89 26.80 5.14
C GLN A 141 -13.02 28.08 5.10
N PRO A 142 -12.57 28.58 6.26
CA PRO A 142 -11.74 29.78 6.31
C PRO A 142 -10.31 29.49 5.81
N GLU A 143 -9.76 30.46 5.08
CA GLU A 143 -8.36 30.43 4.61
C GLU A 143 -7.44 31.20 5.59
N PRO A 144 -6.13 30.89 5.62
CA PRO A 144 -5.40 29.98 4.71
C PRO A 144 -5.60 28.50 5.02
N LEU A 145 -5.49 27.66 3.98
CA LEU A 145 -5.54 26.20 4.13
C LEU A 145 -4.15 25.64 4.45
N GLU A 146 -4.09 24.63 5.32
CA GLU A 146 -2.88 23.88 5.61
C GLU A 146 -2.95 22.49 4.99
N LEU A 147 -1.91 22.15 4.22
CA LEU A 147 -1.77 20.85 3.55
C LEU A 147 -0.86 19.93 4.36
N LYS A 148 -1.38 18.81 4.88
CA LYS A 148 -0.62 17.88 5.73
C LYS A 148 -0.70 16.44 5.25
N GLN A 149 0.34 15.65 5.57
CA GLN A 149 0.38 14.20 5.37
C GLN A 149 0.15 13.76 3.91
N PHE A 150 0.64 14.54 2.95
CA PHE A 150 0.51 14.20 1.54
C PHE A 150 1.40 13.03 1.17
N LYS A 151 0.81 12.03 0.50
CA LYS A 151 1.48 10.85 -0.02
C LYS A 151 0.76 10.35 -1.27
N ALA A 152 1.46 9.60 -2.11
CA ALA A 152 0.86 8.95 -3.25
C ALA A 152 1.23 7.47 -3.31
N SER A 153 0.36 6.67 -3.89
CA SER A 153 0.64 5.28 -4.18
C SER A 153 -0.08 4.82 -5.44
N GLY A 154 0.59 4.00 -6.24
CA GLY A 154 0.04 3.49 -7.49
C GLY A 154 0.66 2.16 -7.90
N PHE A 155 0.39 1.70 -9.11
CA PHE A 155 0.78 0.39 -9.60
C PHE A 155 1.96 0.48 -10.56
N ALA A 156 2.96 -0.40 -10.41
CA ALA A 156 4.12 -0.49 -11.32
C ALA A 156 3.77 -1.08 -12.71
N GLY A 157 2.51 -1.31 -13.01
CA GLY A 157 2.02 -1.82 -14.30
C GLY A 157 0.59 -1.38 -14.57
N LYS A 158 0.23 -1.26 -15.86
CA LYS A 158 -1.15 -0.91 -16.25
C LYS A 158 -2.11 -2.00 -15.79
N VAL A 159 -3.03 -1.65 -14.92
CA VAL A 159 -4.14 -2.52 -14.54
C VAL A 159 -5.20 -2.42 -15.67
N ARG A 160 -5.43 -3.52 -16.39
CA ARG A 160 -6.54 -3.59 -17.34
C ARG A 160 -7.86 -3.55 -16.55
N ARG A 161 -8.67 -2.59 -16.83
CA ARG A 161 -10.06 -2.52 -16.39
C ARG A 161 -10.96 -3.17 -17.42
#